data_3858d91c3e987385cb4a4d30de6ab09f
#
_entry.id   3858d91c3e987385cb4a4d30de6ab09f
#
_cell.length_a   1.000
_cell.length_b   1.000
_cell.length_c   1.000
_cell.angle_alpha   90.00
_cell.angle_beta   90.00
_cell.angle_gamma   90.00
#
_symmetry.space_group_name_H-M   'P 1'
#
loop_
_entity.id
_entity.type
_entity.pdbx_description
1 polymer ?
#
loop_
_entity_poly.entity_id
_entity_poly.type
_entity_poly.pdbx_seq_one_letter_code
_entity_poly.pdbx_strand_id
1 'polypeptide(L)'
;MRAVLALVLLLSLAGCFSSPVVHFYVLASPEGEDISARDREAEGPRVAIMPVSLPGYLQRPQMVVRQGDDVDIRIEDFHRWGEDLSLGIARVLSLTMTRDMRSRRGVAMPLRTGAPADYRAQVDIRRFEGAPGGKVQLEAAWSLSRDGKTLRDGVFRTEGEAGASMADMIEAQSDLLEELGTELARTTLAADAGSSQAERGRDGRQSQSGGKKRE
;
A
#
# COMPACT_ATOMS: atom_id res chain seq x y z
N MET A 1 48.12 -47.36 6.54
CA MET A 1 47.72 -46.18 7.32
C MET A 1 47.66 -44.89 6.51
N ARG A 2 48.66 -44.51 5.71
CA ARG A 2 48.66 -43.25 4.90
C ARG A 2 47.56 -43.20 3.85
N ALA A 3 47.24 -44.31 3.18
CA ALA A 3 46.16 -44.37 2.18
C ALA A 3 44.74 -44.22 2.78
N VAL A 4 44.52 -44.78 3.97
CA VAL A 4 43.24 -44.64 4.69
C VAL A 4 43.04 -43.21 5.17
N LEU A 5 44.11 -42.56 5.62
CA LEU A 5 44.06 -41.15 6.04
C LEU A 5 43.72 -40.21 4.85
N ALA A 6 44.29 -40.46 3.68
CA ALA A 6 44.01 -39.70 2.45
C ALA A 6 42.59 -39.91 1.97
N LEU A 7 42.04 -41.12 2.08
CA LEU A 7 40.66 -41.41 1.71
C LEU A 7 39.66 -40.71 2.64
N VAL A 8 39.90 -40.71 3.93
CA VAL A 8 39.07 -40.01 4.91
C VAL A 8 39.12 -38.49 4.70
N LEU A 9 40.28 -37.95 4.34
CA LEU A 9 40.42 -36.51 4.02
C LEU A 9 39.68 -36.13 2.74
N LEU A 10 39.68 -36.98 1.72
CA LEU A 10 38.93 -36.77 0.49
C LEU A 10 37.39 -36.85 0.70
N LEU A 11 36.92 -37.77 1.54
CA LEU A 11 35.49 -37.87 1.88
C LEU A 11 35.00 -36.67 2.71
N SER A 12 35.84 -36.04 3.51
CA SER A 12 35.44 -34.85 4.29
C SER A 12 35.34 -33.58 3.46
N LEU A 13 35.88 -33.52 2.23
CA LEU A 13 35.71 -32.40 1.30
C LEU A 13 34.46 -32.50 0.42
N ALA A 14 33.76 -33.61 0.41
CA ALA A 14 32.55 -33.82 -0.38
C ALA A 14 31.26 -33.27 0.30
N GLY A 15 31.38 -32.36 1.28
CA GLY A 15 30.26 -31.59 1.81
C GLY A 15 29.69 -30.74 0.72
N CYS A 16 28.61 -31.22 0.06
CA CYS A 16 27.82 -30.40 -0.88
C CYS A 16 27.35 -29.15 -0.17
N PHE A 17 27.97 -28.01 -0.47
CA PHE A 17 27.42 -26.69 -0.18
C PHE A 17 26.19 -26.49 -1.07
N SER A 18 25.03 -27.00 -0.64
CA SER A 18 23.77 -26.57 -1.22
C SER A 18 23.50 -25.16 -0.69
N SER A 19 23.73 -24.15 -1.51
CA SER A 19 23.32 -22.79 -1.17
C SER A 19 21.80 -22.75 -1.08
N PRO A 20 21.24 -22.24 0.02
CA PRO A 20 19.79 -22.10 0.14
C PRO A 20 19.25 -21.19 -0.95
N VAL A 21 18.08 -21.54 -1.48
CA VAL A 21 17.40 -20.75 -2.52
C VAL A 21 16.81 -19.49 -1.88
N VAL A 22 17.05 -18.34 -2.51
CA VAL A 22 16.42 -17.08 -2.13
C VAL A 22 15.09 -16.95 -2.86
N HIS A 23 14.03 -16.71 -2.11
CA HIS A 23 12.68 -16.48 -2.62
C HIS A 23 12.39 -14.99 -2.65
N PHE A 24 11.83 -14.52 -3.77
CA PHE A 24 11.41 -13.13 -3.93
C PHE A 24 9.88 -13.06 -4.01
N TYR A 25 9.31 -12.06 -3.35
CA TYR A 25 7.89 -11.88 -3.24
C TYR A 25 7.51 -10.43 -3.59
N VAL A 26 6.28 -10.26 -4.07
CA VAL A 26 5.65 -8.96 -4.27
C VAL A 26 4.29 -8.97 -3.58
N LEU A 27 3.83 -7.80 -3.14
CA LEU A 27 2.48 -7.67 -2.63
C LEU A 27 1.48 -8.03 -3.73
N ALA A 28 0.43 -8.76 -3.37
CA ALA A 28 -0.64 -9.09 -4.29
C ALA A 28 -1.32 -7.79 -4.76
N SER A 29 -1.74 -7.78 -6.00
CA SER A 29 -2.60 -6.70 -6.49
C SER A 29 -4.04 -7.07 -6.21
N PRO A 30 -4.89 -6.08 -5.83
CA PRO A 30 -6.29 -6.36 -5.68
C PRO A 30 -6.83 -6.99 -6.96
N GLU A 31 -7.57 -8.08 -6.82
CA GLU A 31 -8.33 -8.63 -7.92
C GLU A 31 -9.35 -7.57 -8.36
N GLY A 32 -9.15 -7.01 -9.51
CA GLY A 32 -10.04 -6.05 -10.11
C GLY A 32 -10.45 -6.56 -11.48
N GLU A 33 -11.73 -6.52 -11.78
CA GLU A 33 -12.18 -6.49 -13.16
C GLU A 33 -11.32 -5.44 -13.86
N ASP A 34 -10.72 -5.85 -14.97
CA ASP A 34 -10.13 -4.93 -15.94
C ASP A 34 -11.17 -3.83 -16.13
N ILE A 35 -10.95 -2.64 -15.53
CA ILE A 35 -11.91 -1.54 -15.64
C ILE A 35 -12.00 -1.25 -17.12
N SER A 36 -12.94 -1.93 -17.76
CA SER A 36 -13.11 -1.91 -19.21
C SER A 36 -13.32 -0.46 -19.62
N ALA A 37 -12.93 -0.11 -20.83
CA ALA A 37 -13.10 1.24 -21.34
C ALA A 37 -14.55 1.76 -21.22
N ARG A 38 -15.53 0.87 -21.00
CA ARG A 38 -16.96 1.20 -20.82
C ARG A 38 -17.29 1.76 -19.44
N ASP A 39 -16.57 1.32 -18.38
CA ASP A 39 -16.78 1.82 -17.01
C ASP A 39 -16.03 3.13 -16.74
N ARG A 40 -15.29 3.61 -17.73
CA ARG A 40 -14.51 4.85 -17.66
C ARG A 40 -15.35 6.12 -17.84
N GLU A 41 -16.68 6.09 -17.71
CA GLU A 41 -17.54 7.26 -17.84
C GLU A 41 -17.66 8.13 -16.59
N ALA A 42 -17.31 7.60 -15.41
CA ALA A 42 -17.33 8.37 -14.19
C ALA A 42 -16.17 9.37 -14.12
N GLU A 43 -16.48 10.66 -14.13
CA GLU A 43 -15.54 11.71 -13.78
C GLU A 43 -15.34 11.73 -12.27
N GLY A 44 -14.39 10.91 -11.77
CA GLY A 44 -14.00 10.92 -10.37
C GLY A 44 -12.83 11.87 -10.10
N PRO A 45 -12.56 12.21 -8.83
CA PRO A 45 -11.40 13.01 -8.47
C PRO A 45 -10.09 12.27 -8.79
N ARG A 46 -9.05 13.03 -9.15
CA ARG A 46 -7.69 12.53 -9.31
C ARG A 46 -6.99 12.57 -7.98
N VAL A 47 -6.41 11.45 -7.58
CA VAL A 47 -5.63 11.35 -6.33
C VAL A 47 -4.18 11.04 -6.64
N ALA A 48 -3.26 11.78 -6.04
CA ALA A 48 -1.85 11.42 -6.02
C ALA A 48 -1.54 10.76 -4.68
N ILE A 49 -1.04 9.53 -4.70
CA ILE A 49 -0.44 8.90 -3.53
C ILE A 49 0.99 9.42 -3.42
N MET A 50 1.27 10.09 -2.32
CA MET A 50 2.61 10.58 -2.01
C MET A 50 3.54 9.42 -1.66
N PRO A 51 4.89 9.59 -1.72
CA PRO A 51 5.81 8.55 -1.29
C PRO A 51 5.44 8.02 0.09
N VAL A 52 5.26 6.69 0.18
CA VAL A 52 4.89 6.02 1.42
C VAL A 52 6.10 5.97 2.34
N SER A 53 5.94 6.47 3.57
CA SER A 53 6.95 6.37 4.62
C SER A 53 6.90 5.01 5.29
N LEU A 54 8.06 4.44 5.58
CA LEU A 54 8.23 3.18 6.32
C LEU A 54 9.15 3.39 7.52
N PRO A 55 8.94 2.69 8.64
CA PRO A 55 9.93 2.63 9.71
C PRO A 55 11.22 1.96 9.21
N GLY A 56 12.36 2.38 9.77
CA GLY A 56 13.68 1.97 9.27
C GLY A 56 13.90 0.45 9.23
N TYR A 57 13.28 -0.31 10.12
CA TYR A 57 13.41 -1.77 10.13
C TYR A 57 12.70 -2.46 8.95
N LEU A 58 11.74 -1.80 8.29
CA LEU A 58 11.08 -2.27 7.07
C LEU A 58 11.76 -1.77 5.78
N GLN A 59 12.67 -0.79 5.86
CA GLN A 59 13.39 -0.24 4.70
C GLN A 59 14.56 -1.15 4.30
N ARG A 60 14.25 -2.40 3.97
CA ARG A 60 15.22 -3.42 3.57
C ARG A 60 14.61 -4.43 2.61
N PRO A 61 15.43 -5.08 1.77
CA PRO A 61 14.92 -6.13 0.89
C PRO A 61 14.49 -7.41 1.62
N GLN A 62 15.04 -7.69 2.80
CA GLN A 62 14.66 -8.88 3.59
C GLN A 62 13.30 -8.68 4.23
N MET A 63 12.50 -9.73 4.23
CA MET A 63 11.25 -9.76 4.95
C MET A 63 11.48 -9.75 6.46
N VAL A 64 10.62 -9.05 7.15
CA VAL A 64 10.62 -8.95 8.61
C VAL A 64 9.42 -9.71 9.15
N VAL A 65 9.68 -10.62 10.06
CA VAL A 65 8.65 -11.41 10.73
C VAL A 65 8.60 -11.02 12.21
N ARG A 66 7.39 -10.82 12.71
CA ARG A 66 7.10 -10.57 14.12
C ARG A 66 5.95 -11.47 14.56
N GLN A 67 6.08 -12.16 15.64
CA GLN A 67 5.04 -13.01 16.19
C GLN A 67 4.26 -12.26 17.26
N GLY A 68 3.00 -11.95 16.96
CA GLY A 68 2.13 -11.22 17.88
C GLY A 68 2.66 -9.82 18.22
N ASP A 69 2.63 -9.47 19.49
CA ASP A 69 3.10 -8.19 20.01
C ASP A 69 4.53 -8.22 20.59
N ASP A 70 5.30 -9.26 20.26
CA ASP A 70 6.67 -9.38 20.69
C ASP A 70 7.51 -8.17 20.26
N VAL A 71 8.44 -7.76 21.09
CA VAL A 71 9.41 -6.71 20.76
C VAL A 71 10.46 -7.19 19.77
N ASP A 72 10.67 -8.52 19.71
CA ASP A 72 11.65 -9.13 18.83
C ASP A 72 11.11 -9.26 17.41
N ILE A 73 11.95 -8.90 16.46
CA ILE A 73 11.73 -9.12 15.04
C ILE A 73 12.78 -10.08 14.49
N ARG A 74 12.36 -10.93 13.57
CA ARG A 74 13.28 -11.81 12.84
C ARG A 74 13.39 -11.33 11.39
N ILE A 75 14.61 -11.23 10.91
CA ILE A 75 14.92 -10.89 9.53
C ILE A 75 15.13 -12.18 8.76
N GLU A 76 14.38 -12.36 7.67
CA GLU A 76 14.42 -13.58 6.86
C GLU A 76 15.43 -13.42 5.72
N ASP A 77 16.60 -14.04 5.85
CA ASP A 77 17.70 -13.88 4.87
C ASP A 77 17.37 -14.43 3.48
N PHE A 78 16.53 -15.47 3.42
CA PHE A 78 16.16 -16.17 2.18
C PHE A 78 14.79 -15.80 1.64
N HIS A 79 14.07 -14.91 2.30
CA HIS A 79 12.78 -14.37 1.87
C HIS A 79 12.90 -12.86 1.71
N ARG A 80 12.72 -12.36 0.49
CA ARG A 80 12.99 -10.96 0.15
C ARG A 80 11.86 -10.36 -0.66
N TRP A 81 11.68 -9.07 -0.50
CA TRP A 81 10.85 -8.29 -1.40
C TRP A 81 11.49 -8.23 -2.79
N GLY A 82 10.70 -8.44 -3.84
CA GLY A 82 11.12 -8.36 -5.24
C GLY A 82 11.17 -6.90 -5.76
N GLU A 83 10.61 -5.97 -5.00
CA GLU A 83 10.62 -4.53 -5.25
C GLU A 83 10.78 -3.78 -3.91
N ASP A 84 11.01 -2.48 -3.97
CA ASP A 84 10.95 -1.64 -2.76
C ASP A 84 9.56 -1.71 -2.14
N LEU A 85 9.49 -2.03 -0.85
CA LEU A 85 8.23 -2.24 -0.14
C LEU A 85 7.34 -0.99 -0.17
N SER A 86 7.93 0.22 -0.10
CA SER A 86 7.17 1.47 -0.18
C SER A 86 6.49 1.65 -1.52
N LEU A 87 7.14 1.21 -2.61
CA LEU A 87 6.57 1.23 -3.96
C LEU A 87 5.48 0.17 -4.11
N GLY A 88 5.70 -1.03 -3.57
CA GLY A 88 4.69 -2.10 -3.56
C GLY A 88 3.42 -1.67 -2.84
N ILE A 89 3.55 -1.07 -1.66
CA ILE A 89 2.42 -0.53 -0.88
C ILE A 89 1.70 0.57 -1.69
N ALA A 90 2.43 1.54 -2.24
CA ALA A 90 1.84 2.60 -3.03
C ALA A 90 1.09 2.06 -4.26
N ARG A 91 1.60 0.98 -4.87
CA ARG A 91 0.95 0.30 -5.99
C ARG A 91 -0.37 -0.34 -5.58
N VAL A 92 -0.40 -1.11 -4.48
CA VAL A 92 -1.63 -1.75 -3.98
C VAL A 92 -2.67 -0.69 -3.63
N LEU A 93 -2.30 0.34 -2.87
CA LEU A 93 -3.21 1.45 -2.53
C LEU A 93 -3.76 2.15 -3.77
N SER A 94 -2.91 2.41 -4.78
CA SER A 94 -3.32 3.04 -6.03
C SER A 94 -4.35 2.20 -6.79
N LEU A 95 -4.11 0.90 -6.90
CA LEU A 95 -5.01 -0.01 -7.61
C LEU A 95 -6.35 -0.14 -6.87
N THR A 96 -6.31 -0.33 -5.55
CA THR A 96 -7.52 -0.41 -4.71
C THR A 96 -8.36 0.87 -4.80
N MET A 97 -7.73 2.03 -4.62
CA MET A 97 -8.44 3.31 -4.75
C MET A 97 -9.01 3.52 -6.14
N THR A 98 -8.29 3.15 -7.20
CA THR A 98 -8.77 3.25 -8.58
C THR A 98 -10.01 2.38 -8.79
N ARG A 99 -10.00 1.14 -8.30
CA ARG A 99 -11.12 0.20 -8.33
C ARG A 99 -12.34 0.78 -7.60
N ASP A 100 -12.14 1.19 -6.34
CA ASP A 100 -13.24 1.56 -5.45
C ASP A 100 -13.84 2.94 -5.80
N MET A 101 -13.03 3.86 -6.28
CA MET A 101 -13.49 5.18 -6.73
C MET A 101 -14.11 5.15 -8.12
N ARG A 102 -13.92 4.06 -8.88
CA ARG A 102 -14.34 3.95 -10.30
C ARG A 102 -13.95 5.16 -11.15
N SER A 103 -12.81 5.76 -10.81
CA SER A 103 -12.36 7.00 -11.43
C SER A 103 -11.69 6.72 -12.79
N ARG A 104 -12.16 7.37 -13.85
CA ARG A 104 -11.48 7.38 -15.16
C ARG A 104 -10.08 7.97 -15.11
N ARG A 105 -9.86 8.92 -14.20
CA ARG A 105 -8.62 9.66 -14.10
C ARG A 105 -7.55 8.89 -13.32
N GLY A 106 -7.96 7.78 -12.68
CA GLY A 106 -7.08 6.90 -11.93
C GLY A 106 -6.43 7.56 -10.73
N VAL A 107 -5.69 6.77 -9.99
CA VAL A 107 -4.87 7.22 -8.88
C VAL A 107 -3.41 7.27 -9.34
N ALA A 108 -2.81 8.45 -9.28
CA ALA A 108 -1.43 8.63 -9.70
C ALA A 108 -0.46 8.15 -8.62
N MET A 109 0.48 7.31 -8.99
CA MET A 109 1.60 6.95 -8.12
C MET A 109 2.67 8.07 -8.12
N PRO A 110 3.47 8.18 -7.04
CA PRO A 110 4.46 9.26 -6.86
C PRO A 110 5.52 9.35 -7.95
N LEU A 111 5.76 8.27 -8.70
CA LEU A 111 6.75 8.21 -9.79
C LEU A 111 6.43 9.13 -10.99
N ARG A 112 5.24 9.73 -11.05
CA ARG A 112 4.89 10.74 -12.05
C ARG A 112 4.87 12.12 -11.42
N THR A 113 6.03 12.66 -11.14
CA THR A 113 6.21 14.03 -10.68
C THR A 113 5.52 15.00 -11.64
N GLY A 114 4.64 15.85 -11.12
CA GLY A 114 3.92 16.86 -11.90
C GLY A 114 2.59 16.41 -12.52
N ALA A 115 2.12 15.17 -12.30
CA ALA A 115 0.77 14.81 -12.70
C ALA A 115 -0.26 15.67 -11.93
N PRO A 116 -1.24 16.28 -12.63
CA PRO A 116 -2.26 17.06 -11.97
C PRO A 116 -3.11 16.16 -11.09
N ALA A 117 -3.28 16.52 -9.81
CA ALA A 117 -4.09 15.81 -8.85
C ALA A 117 -4.99 16.79 -8.10
N ASP A 118 -6.24 16.38 -7.90
CA ASP A 118 -7.23 17.17 -7.14
C ASP A 118 -7.00 16.97 -5.64
N TYR A 119 -6.54 15.77 -5.25
CA TYR A 119 -6.22 15.38 -3.88
C TYR A 119 -4.84 14.74 -3.79
N ARG A 120 -4.24 14.86 -2.61
CA ARG A 120 -3.00 14.15 -2.26
C ARG A 120 -3.25 13.33 -1.00
N ALA A 121 -2.98 12.03 -1.10
CA ALA A 121 -3.00 11.09 0.01
C ALA A 121 -1.56 10.82 0.46
N GLN A 122 -1.27 11.08 1.73
CA GLN A 122 0.00 10.73 2.36
C GLN A 122 -0.24 9.59 3.32
N VAL A 123 0.65 8.60 3.32
CA VAL A 123 0.58 7.41 4.18
C VAL A 123 1.93 7.22 4.85
N ASP A 124 1.89 7.04 6.16
CA ASP A 124 3.02 6.74 7.02
C ASP A 124 2.75 5.41 7.73
N ILE A 125 3.41 4.36 7.27
CA ILE A 125 3.30 3.02 7.84
C ILE A 125 4.07 2.98 9.16
N ARG A 126 3.42 2.54 10.21
CA ARG A 126 4.00 2.35 11.55
C ARG A 126 4.25 0.90 11.87
N ARG A 127 3.36 0.02 11.43
CA ARG A 127 3.48 -1.45 11.53
C ARG A 127 3.01 -2.09 10.24
N PHE A 128 3.75 -3.05 9.74
CA PHE A 128 3.40 -3.86 8.59
C PHE A 128 4.18 -5.17 8.64
N GLU A 129 3.90 -5.97 9.62
CA GLU A 129 4.54 -7.24 9.82
C GLU A 129 3.57 -8.27 10.40
N GLY A 130 4.04 -9.52 10.47
CA GLY A 130 3.33 -10.66 11.03
C GLY A 130 4.19 -11.91 10.97
N ALA A 131 3.57 -13.08 11.12
CA ALA A 131 4.24 -14.36 11.03
C ALA A 131 3.42 -15.36 10.24
N PRO A 132 4.05 -16.24 9.45
CA PRO A 132 3.38 -17.40 8.87
C PRO A 132 2.69 -18.23 9.96
N GLY A 133 1.43 -18.60 9.74
CA GLY A 133 0.61 -19.31 10.71
C GLY A 133 0.16 -18.49 11.92
N GLY A 134 0.32 -17.17 11.87
CA GLY A 134 -0.05 -16.25 12.91
C GLY A 134 -0.77 -15.01 12.41
N LYS A 135 -0.82 -13.98 13.23
CA LYS A 135 -1.43 -12.71 12.85
C LYS A 135 -0.52 -11.87 11.98
N VAL A 136 -1.12 -11.11 11.08
CA VAL A 136 -0.53 -9.98 10.37
C VAL A 136 -1.18 -8.69 10.85
N GLN A 137 -0.42 -7.60 10.90
CA GLN A 137 -0.90 -6.32 11.43
C GLN A 137 -0.49 -5.17 10.53
N LEU A 138 -1.41 -4.23 10.35
CA LEU A 138 -1.17 -2.96 9.69
C LEU A 138 -1.57 -1.81 10.63
N GLU A 139 -0.63 -0.93 10.90
CA GLU A 139 -0.91 0.39 11.46
C GLU A 139 -0.32 1.46 10.55
N ALA A 140 -1.14 2.42 10.14
CA ALA A 140 -0.74 3.53 9.29
C ALA A 140 -1.39 4.84 9.75
N ALA A 141 -0.60 5.91 9.83
CA ALA A 141 -1.16 7.25 9.83
C ALA A 141 -1.37 7.71 8.39
N TRP A 142 -2.44 8.42 8.13
CA TRP A 142 -2.71 8.92 6.80
C TRP A 142 -3.31 10.34 6.86
N SER A 143 -3.13 11.07 5.77
CA SER A 143 -3.79 12.36 5.57
C SER A 143 -4.21 12.54 4.12
N LEU A 144 -5.35 13.23 3.92
CA LEU A 144 -5.87 13.65 2.63
C LEU A 144 -5.86 15.17 2.56
N SER A 145 -5.21 15.73 1.53
CA SER A 145 -5.09 17.17 1.34
C SER A 145 -5.55 17.59 -0.06
N ARG A 146 -6.04 18.84 -0.16
CA ARG A 146 -6.36 19.54 -1.41
C ARG A 146 -5.79 20.96 -1.32
N ASP A 147 -5.14 21.43 -2.38
CA ASP A 147 -4.55 22.78 -2.47
C ASP A 147 -3.64 23.12 -1.26
N GLY A 148 -2.87 22.13 -0.79
CA GLY A 148 -1.97 22.27 0.35
C GLY A 148 -2.63 22.30 1.73
N LYS A 149 -3.94 22.15 1.81
CA LYS A 149 -4.69 22.08 3.08
C LYS A 149 -5.09 20.65 3.40
N THR A 150 -4.81 20.18 4.60
CA THR A 150 -5.32 18.90 5.09
C THR A 150 -6.83 19.01 5.29
N LEU A 151 -7.56 18.10 4.68
CA LEU A 151 -9.02 18.00 4.77
C LEU A 151 -9.45 16.94 5.77
N ARG A 152 -8.72 15.83 5.81
CA ARG A 152 -8.94 14.68 6.70
C ARG A 152 -7.59 14.07 7.04
N ASP A 153 -7.50 13.50 8.20
CA ASP A 153 -6.38 12.68 8.66
C ASP A 153 -6.87 11.65 9.66
N GLY A 154 -6.06 10.64 9.91
CA GLY A 154 -6.40 9.59 10.85
C GLY A 154 -5.31 8.56 11.03
N VAL A 155 -5.61 7.60 11.88
CA VAL A 155 -4.80 6.39 12.06
C VAL A 155 -5.69 5.19 11.75
N PHE A 156 -5.22 4.40 10.81
CA PHE A 156 -5.85 3.13 10.42
C PHE A 156 -5.12 1.98 11.13
N ARG A 157 -5.87 1.05 11.69
CA ARG A 157 -5.37 -0.17 12.32
C ARG A 157 -6.25 -1.33 11.93
N THR A 158 -5.62 -2.40 11.49
CA THR A 158 -6.30 -3.65 11.19
C THR A 158 -5.35 -4.82 11.41
N GLU A 159 -5.91 -6.00 11.61
CA GLU A 159 -5.18 -7.26 11.71
C GLU A 159 -5.91 -8.36 10.94
N GLY A 160 -5.16 -9.37 10.50
CA GLY A 160 -5.67 -10.56 9.82
C GLY A 160 -4.91 -11.80 10.24
N GLU A 161 -5.40 -12.95 9.84
CA GLU A 161 -4.75 -14.25 10.08
C GLU A 161 -4.02 -14.68 8.81
N ALA A 162 -2.77 -15.11 8.96
CA ALA A 162 -1.98 -15.67 7.87
C ALA A 162 -2.02 -17.20 7.88
N GLY A 163 -2.09 -17.82 6.71
CA GLY A 163 -1.83 -19.23 6.55
C GLY A 163 -0.38 -19.61 6.85
N ALA A 164 -0.05 -20.88 6.72
CA ALA A 164 1.19 -21.45 7.25
C ALA A 164 2.48 -21.05 6.47
N SER A 165 2.35 -20.53 5.26
CA SER A 165 3.49 -20.19 4.41
C SER A 165 3.81 -18.69 4.44
N MET A 166 5.03 -18.35 3.98
CA MET A 166 5.41 -16.94 3.76
C MET A 166 4.53 -16.28 2.68
N ALA A 167 4.11 -17.03 1.67
CA ALA A 167 3.20 -16.53 0.64
C ALA A 167 1.83 -16.17 1.22
N ASP A 168 1.27 -17.01 2.08
CA ASP A 168 -0.01 -16.75 2.75
C ASP A 168 0.07 -15.51 3.64
N MET A 169 1.21 -15.30 4.31
CA MET A 169 1.43 -14.10 5.11
C MET A 169 1.39 -12.83 4.25
N ILE A 170 2.01 -12.88 3.07
CA ILE A 170 2.04 -11.73 2.15
C ILE A 170 0.66 -11.47 1.55
N GLU A 171 -0.09 -12.52 1.24
CA GLU A 171 -1.48 -12.40 0.81
C GLU A 171 -2.32 -11.69 1.87
N ALA A 172 -2.28 -12.17 3.11
CA ALA A 172 -2.97 -11.53 4.22
C ALA A 172 -2.51 -10.06 4.45
N GLN A 173 -1.21 -9.77 4.32
CA GLN A 173 -0.72 -8.39 4.38
C GLN A 173 -1.26 -7.52 3.23
N SER A 174 -1.43 -8.10 2.05
CA SER A 174 -1.98 -7.39 0.89
C SER A 174 -3.46 -7.04 1.12
N ASP A 175 -4.23 -7.95 1.72
CA ASP A 175 -5.63 -7.73 2.08
C ASP A 175 -5.77 -6.54 3.05
N LEU A 176 -4.89 -6.44 4.07
CA LEU A 176 -4.89 -5.30 4.99
C LEU A 176 -4.62 -3.97 4.29
N LEU A 177 -3.77 -3.96 3.26
CA LEU A 177 -3.53 -2.76 2.44
C LEU A 177 -4.73 -2.43 1.56
N GLU A 178 -5.47 -3.42 1.07
CA GLU A 178 -6.72 -3.18 0.36
C GLU A 178 -7.78 -2.52 1.25
N GLU A 179 -7.90 -2.96 2.51
CA GLU A 179 -8.78 -2.29 3.48
C GLU A 179 -8.40 -0.82 3.68
N LEU A 180 -7.11 -0.50 3.82
CA LEU A 180 -6.63 0.88 3.91
C LEU A 180 -6.93 1.66 2.63
N GLY A 181 -6.71 1.06 1.47
CA GLY A 181 -7.02 1.67 0.16
C GLY A 181 -8.50 2.01 0.03
N THR A 182 -9.38 1.12 0.46
CA THR A 182 -10.83 1.31 0.48
C THR A 182 -11.24 2.46 1.42
N GLU A 183 -10.63 2.55 2.61
CA GLU A 183 -10.85 3.69 3.54
C GLU A 183 -10.44 5.02 2.93
N LEU A 184 -9.29 5.08 2.27
CA LEU A 184 -8.80 6.28 1.57
C LEU A 184 -9.71 6.67 0.40
N ALA A 185 -10.18 5.70 -0.39
CA ALA A 185 -11.12 5.92 -1.49
C ALA A 185 -12.45 6.50 -0.98
N ARG A 186 -13.03 5.90 0.04
CA ARG A 186 -14.27 6.35 0.69
C ARG A 186 -14.15 7.78 1.22
N THR A 187 -13.05 8.06 1.90
CA THR A 187 -12.77 9.39 2.47
C THR A 187 -12.62 10.44 1.38
N THR A 188 -11.94 10.09 0.27
CA THR A 188 -11.75 10.99 -0.87
C THR A 188 -13.09 11.32 -1.53
N LEU A 189 -13.92 10.32 -1.81
CA LEU A 189 -15.26 10.53 -2.41
C LEU A 189 -16.15 11.40 -1.51
N ALA A 190 -16.12 11.20 -0.20
CA ALA A 190 -16.87 12.02 0.74
C ALA A 190 -16.39 13.49 0.75
N ALA A 191 -15.09 13.72 0.68
CA ALA A 191 -14.51 15.07 0.58
C ALA A 191 -14.88 15.76 -0.73
N ASP A 192 -14.88 15.01 -1.84
CA ASP A 192 -15.23 15.54 -3.17
C ASP A 192 -16.71 15.94 -3.27
N ALA A 193 -17.61 15.10 -2.77
CA ALA A 193 -19.04 15.40 -2.70
C ALA A 193 -19.33 16.68 -1.89
N GLY A 194 -18.65 16.86 -0.74
CA GLY A 194 -18.76 18.05 0.09
C GLY A 194 -18.28 19.32 -0.61
N SER A 195 -17.19 19.23 -1.36
CA SER A 195 -16.63 20.36 -2.13
C SER A 195 -17.58 20.81 -3.24
N SER A 196 -18.12 19.87 -3.99
CA SER A 196 -19.05 20.11 -5.09
C SER A 196 -20.37 20.73 -4.62
N GLN A 197 -20.85 20.42 -3.43
CA GLN A 197 -22.02 21.06 -2.82
C GLN A 197 -21.73 22.48 -2.38
N ALA A 198 -20.56 22.75 -1.81
CA ALA A 198 -20.17 24.09 -1.38
C ALA A 198 -20.02 25.07 -2.56
N GLU A 199 -19.51 24.62 -3.69
CA GLU A 199 -19.37 25.41 -4.93
C GLU A 199 -20.75 25.75 -5.50
N ARG A 200 -21.66 24.79 -5.64
CA ARG A 200 -23.01 24.99 -6.09
C ARG A 200 -23.82 25.98 -5.22
N GLY A 201 -23.61 25.92 -3.89
CA GLY A 201 -24.24 26.84 -2.95
C GLY A 201 -23.73 28.28 -3.04
N ARG A 202 -22.50 28.49 -3.50
CA ARG A 202 -21.93 29.84 -3.74
C ARG A 202 -22.47 30.47 -5.05
N ASP A 203 -22.53 29.70 -6.12
CA ASP A 203 -23.07 30.17 -7.42
C ASP A 203 -24.54 30.54 -7.30
N GLY A 204 -25.35 29.76 -6.59
CA GLY A 204 -26.76 30.07 -6.35
C GLY A 204 -26.98 31.37 -5.56
N ARG A 205 -26.05 31.75 -4.67
CA ARG A 205 -26.15 33.03 -3.93
C ARG A 205 -25.69 34.22 -4.75
N GLN A 206 -24.72 34.06 -5.64
CA GLN A 206 -24.26 35.15 -6.52
C GLN A 206 -25.30 35.49 -7.58
N SER A 207 -26.02 34.52 -8.14
CA SER A 207 -27.08 34.76 -9.10
C SER A 207 -28.30 35.52 -8.50
N GLN A 208 -28.61 35.30 -7.21
CA GLN A 208 -29.68 36.00 -6.50
C GLN A 208 -29.31 37.43 -6.11
N SER A 209 -28.01 37.73 -5.88
CA SER A 209 -27.59 39.11 -5.51
C SER A 209 -27.46 40.04 -6.73
N GLY A 210 -27.27 39.49 -7.94
CA GLY A 210 -27.16 40.25 -9.20
C GLY A 210 -28.48 40.73 -9.76
N GLY A 211 -29.62 40.16 -9.34
CA GLY A 211 -30.97 40.51 -9.85
C GLY A 211 -31.62 41.73 -9.18
N LYS A 212 -31.03 42.30 -8.10
CA LYS A 212 -31.67 43.36 -7.31
C LYS A 212 -31.11 44.77 -7.58
N LYS A 213 -30.38 44.99 -8.67
CA LYS A 213 -29.77 46.28 -9.03
C LYS A 213 -30.21 46.79 -10.42
N ARG A 214 -31.42 46.51 -10.84
CA ARG A 214 -32.05 47.17 -12.02
C ARG A 214 -33.49 47.48 -11.72
N GLU A 215 -33.74 48.52 -10.93
CA GLU A 215 -34.91 49.37 -10.92
C GLU A 215 -34.48 50.75 -10.49
#